data_3b18e355bdb81a77047915380433b325
#
_entry.id   3b18e355bdb81a77047915380433b325
#
_cell.length_a   1.000
_cell.length_b   1.000
_cell.length_c   1.000
_cell.angle_alpha   90.00
_cell.angle_beta   90.00
_cell.angle_gamma   90.00
#
_symmetry.space_group_name_H-M   'P 1'
#
loop_
_entity.id
_entity.type
_entity.pdbx_description
1 polymer ?
#
loop_
_entity_poly.entity_id
_entity_poly.type
_entity_poly.pdbx_seq_one_letter_code
_entity_poly.pdbx_strand_id
1 'polypeptide(L)'
;FPDLILGWAQERDLNPLLVTALVRQESRFQPNIKSVVGAVGLMQVMPETGEWISTQLGQDSYSLTQPADNVKFGTWYLDFTHREYSNNSLFAVASYNAGPGAVSRWIEEKKFTNADEFVDKIPYPETKGYVESVFGGYWNYLRSYDPAVRARVDAL
;
A
#
# COMPACT_ATOMS: atom_id res chain seq x y z
N PHE A 1 -13.87 0.44 9.54
CA PHE A 1 -12.51 -0.04 9.30
C PHE A 1 -11.38 0.88 9.80
N PRO A 2 -11.64 2.15 10.18
CA PRO A 2 -10.56 3.03 10.66
C PRO A 2 -9.77 2.44 11.82
N ASP A 3 -10.43 1.79 12.77
CA ASP A 3 -9.76 1.20 13.93
C ASP A 3 -8.86 0.02 13.54
N LEU A 4 -9.28 -0.81 12.58
CA LEU A 4 -8.47 -1.91 12.07
C LEU A 4 -7.23 -1.38 11.36
N ILE A 5 -7.39 -0.38 10.50
CA ILE A 5 -6.29 0.21 9.76
C ILE A 5 -5.28 0.85 10.73
N LEU A 6 -5.76 1.67 11.66
CA LEU A 6 -4.91 2.32 12.66
C LEU A 6 -4.16 1.29 13.49
N GLY A 7 -4.86 0.28 14.02
CA GLY A 7 -4.26 -0.74 14.87
C GLY A 7 -3.15 -1.52 14.16
N TRP A 8 -3.41 -2.00 12.95
CA TRP A 8 -2.41 -2.76 12.22
C TRP A 8 -1.28 -1.89 11.67
N ALA A 9 -1.56 -0.65 11.27
CA ALA A 9 -0.51 0.28 10.88
C ALA A 9 0.46 0.54 12.02
N GLN A 10 -0.05 0.77 13.24
CA GLN A 10 0.76 0.94 14.44
C GLN A 10 1.59 -0.31 14.74
N GLU A 11 0.97 -1.48 14.69
CA GLU A 11 1.64 -2.77 14.93
C GLU A 11 2.80 -3.01 13.95
N ARG A 12 2.64 -2.58 12.70
CA ARG A 12 3.64 -2.76 11.65
C ARG A 12 4.59 -1.57 11.52
N ASP A 13 4.43 -0.53 12.33
CA ASP A 13 5.20 0.72 12.24
C ASP A 13 5.06 1.38 10.85
N LEU A 14 3.84 1.36 10.32
CA LEU A 14 3.49 2.00 9.06
C LEU A 14 2.69 3.27 9.34
N ASN A 15 2.79 4.24 8.41
CA ASN A 15 2.00 5.46 8.49
C ASN A 15 0.52 5.13 8.23
N PRO A 16 -0.39 5.38 9.20
CA PRO A 16 -1.81 5.06 9.03
C PRO A 16 -2.48 5.76 7.85
N LEU A 17 -2.05 6.98 7.52
CA LEU A 17 -2.60 7.72 6.39
C LEU A 17 -2.19 7.10 5.06
N LEU A 18 -0.98 6.58 4.97
CA LEU A 18 -0.51 5.86 3.79
C LEU A 18 -1.31 4.56 3.61
N VAL A 19 -1.49 3.80 4.69
CA VAL A 19 -2.29 2.56 4.64
C VAL A 19 -3.73 2.88 4.21
N THR A 20 -4.32 3.94 4.76
CA THR A 20 -5.67 4.36 4.40
C THR A 20 -5.77 4.72 2.91
N ALA A 21 -4.79 5.47 2.40
CA ALA A 21 -4.74 5.84 0.98
C ALA A 21 -4.63 4.60 0.08
N LEU A 22 -3.84 3.61 0.50
CA LEU A 22 -3.70 2.36 -0.25
C LEU A 22 -5.00 1.57 -0.24
N VAL A 23 -5.65 1.42 0.91
CA VAL A 23 -6.95 0.72 1.01
C VAL A 23 -7.99 1.39 0.11
N ARG A 24 -8.04 2.72 0.12
CA ARG A 24 -8.96 3.45 -0.75
C ARG A 24 -8.70 3.15 -2.23
N GLN A 25 -7.44 3.16 -2.64
CA GLN A 25 -7.07 2.85 -4.02
C GLN A 25 -7.41 1.41 -4.40
N GLU A 26 -7.15 0.46 -3.50
CA GLU A 26 -7.35 -0.96 -3.78
C GLU A 26 -8.82 -1.35 -3.84
N SER A 27 -9.63 -0.88 -2.90
CA SER A 27 -10.99 -1.43 -2.74
C SER A 27 -12.09 -0.38 -2.57
N ARG A 28 -11.74 0.89 -2.40
CA ARG A 28 -12.68 1.94 -1.97
C ARG A 28 -13.42 1.52 -0.71
N PHE A 29 -12.71 0.84 0.19
CA PHE A 29 -13.22 0.33 1.47
C PHE A 29 -14.34 -0.71 1.33
N GLN A 30 -14.36 -1.46 0.23
CA GLN A 30 -15.32 -2.56 0.00
C GLN A 30 -14.68 -3.90 0.37
N PRO A 31 -15.12 -4.55 1.47
CA PRO A 31 -14.40 -5.72 1.99
C PRO A 31 -14.55 -6.99 1.15
N ASN A 32 -15.57 -7.06 0.30
CA ASN A 32 -15.87 -8.27 -0.49
C ASN A 32 -15.45 -8.15 -1.96
N ILE A 33 -14.79 -7.06 -2.34
CA ILE A 33 -14.44 -6.84 -3.74
C ILE A 33 -13.36 -7.83 -4.19
N LYS A 34 -13.51 -8.31 -5.42
CA LYS A 34 -12.51 -9.15 -6.08
C LYS A 34 -12.16 -8.56 -7.43
N SER A 35 -10.86 -8.48 -7.74
CA SER A 35 -10.43 -8.02 -9.04
C SER A 35 -10.53 -9.11 -10.10
N VAL A 36 -10.39 -8.74 -11.37
CA VAL A 36 -10.39 -9.68 -12.50
C VAL A 36 -9.31 -10.74 -12.32
N VAL A 37 -8.16 -10.38 -11.75
CA VAL A 37 -7.05 -11.31 -11.54
C VAL A 37 -7.14 -12.08 -10.23
N GLY A 38 -8.18 -11.84 -9.42
CA GLY A 38 -8.43 -12.59 -8.20
C GLY A 38 -7.94 -11.99 -6.91
N ALA A 39 -7.47 -10.74 -6.92
CA ALA A 39 -7.14 -10.03 -5.68
C ALA A 39 -8.39 -9.80 -4.84
N VAL A 40 -8.29 -9.95 -3.53
CA VAL A 40 -9.44 -10.01 -2.62
C VAL A 40 -9.38 -8.93 -1.54
N GLY A 41 -10.51 -8.26 -1.34
CA GLY A 41 -10.83 -7.50 -0.14
C GLY A 41 -10.21 -6.13 -0.05
N LEU A 42 -10.20 -5.59 1.16
CA LEU A 42 -9.82 -4.21 1.44
C LEU A 42 -8.45 -3.82 0.89
N MET A 43 -7.47 -4.69 1.02
CA MET A 43 -6.10 -4.43 0.55
C MET A 43 -5.72 -5.24 -0.69
N GLN A 44 -6.71 -5.88 -1.33
CA GLN A 44 -6.54 -6.62 -2.57
C GLN A 44 -5.37 -7.61 -2.52
N VAL A 45 -5.45 -8.52 -1.56
CA VAL A 45 -4.44 -9.57 -1.37
C VAL A 45 -4.72 -10.72 -2.34
N MET A 46 -3.71 -11.13 -3.10
CA MET A 46 -3.84 -12.30 -3.95
C MET A 46 -3.90 -13.58 -3.11
N PRO A 47 -4.69 -14.59 -3.51
CA PRO A 47 -4.80 -15.84 -2.74
C PRO A 47 -3.45 -16.50 -2.45
N GLU A 48 -2.55 -16.57 -3.42
CA GLU A 48 -1.22 -17.16 -3.22
C GLU A 48 -0.38 -16.38 -2.23
N THR A 49 -0.46 -15.05 -2.29
CA THR A 49 0.22 -14.16 -1.33
C THR A 49 -0.35 -14.37 0.06
N GLY A 50 -1.67 -14.47 0.18
CA GLY A 50 -2.33 -14.75 1.46
C GLY A 50 -1.88 -16.07 2.06
N GLU A 51 -1.76 -17.11 1.26
CA GLU A 51 -1.25 -18.41 1.69
C GLU A 51 0.18 -18.33 2.21
N TRP A 52 1.04 -17.64 1.48
CA TRP A 52 2.42 -17.41 1.89
C TRP A 52 2.49 -16.64 3.22
N ILE A 53 1.72 -15.56 3.35
CA ILE A 53 1.67 -14.77 4.58
C ILE A 53 1.17 -15.62 5.75
N SER A 54 0.13 -16.43 5.53
CA SER A 54 -0.39 -17.31 6.58
C SER A 54 0.68 -18.26 7.10
N THR A 55 1.50 -18.79 6.22
CA THR A 55 2.64 -19.64 6.59
C THR A 55 3.67 -18.85 7.40
N GLN A 56 3.99 -17.62 6.99
CA GLN A 56 4.93 -16.76 7.71
C GLN A 56 4.43 -16.40 9.11
N LEU A 57 3.13 -16.22 9.26
CA LEU A 57 2.51 -15.85 10.54
C LEU A 57 2.16 -17.06 11.41
N GLY A 58 2.20 -18.28 10.85
CA GLY A 58 1.70 -19.47 11.55
C GLY A 58 0.18 -19.41 11.79
N GLN A 59 -0.55 -18.72 10.94
CA GLN A 59 -2.00 -18.57 11.04
C GLN A 59 -2.68 -19.38 9.94
N ASP A 60 -3.07 -20.60 10.23
CA ASP A 60 -3.66 -21.53 9.25
C ASP A 60 -5.10 -21.17 8.88
N SER A 61 -5.86 -20.58 9.79
CA SER A 61 -7.26 -20.23 9.58
C SER A 61 -7.39 -18.73 9.34
N TYR A 62 -7.91 -18.37 8.18
CA TYR A 62 -8.14 -16.98 7.80
C TYR A 62 -9.13 -16.89 6.66
N SER A 63 -9.68 -15.69 6.44
CA SER A 63 -10.50 -15.40 5.26
C SER A 63 -10.14 -14.00 4.75
N LEU A 64 -9.76 -13.91 3.48
CA LEU A 64 -9.38 -12.63 2.87
C LEU A 64 -10.55 -11.68 2.68
N THR A 65 -11.80 -12.15 2.78
CA THR A 65 -12.98 -11.29 2.77
C THR A 65 -13.33 -10.74 4.14
N GLN A 66 -12.72 -11.26 5.21
CA GLN A 66 -12.88 -10.71 6.54
C GLN A 66 -11.95 -9.50 6.71
N PRO A 67 -12.50 -8.32 7.06
CA PRO A 67 -11.68 -7.11 7.19
C PRO A 67 -10.47 -7.27 8.09
N ALA A 68 -10.64 -7.91 9.26
CA ALA A 68 -9.55 -8.09 10.22
C ALA A 68 -8.39 -8.88 9.62
N ASP A 69 -8.67 -10.01 8.94
CA ASP A 69 -7.64 -10.82 8.31
C ASP A 69 -7.00 -10.11 7.12
N ASN A 70 -7.82 -9.46 6.31
CA ASN A 70 -7.33 -8.79 5.11
C ASN A 70 -6.36 -7.65 5.44
N VAL A 71 -6.74 -6.79 6.40
CA VAL A 71 -5.89 -5.67 6.82
C VAL A 71 -4.63 -6.18 7.52
N LYS A 72 -4.74 -7.22 8.34
CA LYS A 72 -3.58 -7.86 8.96
C LYS A 72 -2.59 -8.34 7.92
N PHE A 73 -3.06 -9.07 6.92
CA PHE A 73 -2.21 -9.64 5.87
C PHE A 73 -1.69 -8.58 4.91
N GLY A 74 -2.54 -7.64 4.49
CA GLY A 74 -2.14 -6.57 3.60
C GLY A 74 -1.09 -5.66 4.20
N THR A 75 -1.23 -5.29 5.48
CA THR A 75 -0.23 -4.47 6.17
C THR A 75 1.07 -5.25 6.41
N TRP A 76 0.98 -6.56 6.64
CA TRP A 76 2.18 -7.40 6.71
C TRP A 76 2.96 -7.34 5.40
N TYR A 77 2.27 -7.47 4.28
CA TYR A 77 2.89 -7.42 2.96
C TYR A 77 3.46 -6.03 2.63
N LEU A 78 2.74 -4.97 3.00
CA LEU A 78 3.24 -3.60 2.80
C LEU A 78 4.49 -3.34 3.64
N ASP A 79 4.54 -3.83 4.87
CA ASP A 79 5.73 -3.78 5.71
C ASP A 79 6.88 -4.58 5.07
N PHE A 80 6.59 -5.76 4.55
CA PHE A 80 7.57 -6.58 3.83
C PHE A 80 8.19 -5.81 2.65
N THR A 81 7.36 -5.16 1.83
CA THR A 81 7.87 -4.37 0.71
C THR A 81 8.70 -3.16 1.18
N HIS A 82 8.31 -2.54 2.30
CA HIS A 82 9.12 -1.47 2.88
C HIS A 82 10.51 -1.97 3.31
N ARG A 83 10.58 -3.13 3.93
CA ARG A 83 11.86 -3.72 4.36
C ARG A 83 12.76 -4.07 3.19
N GLU A 84 12.19 -4.53 2.09
CA GLU A 84 12.96 -4.83 0.89
C GLU A 84 13.66 -3.61 0.30
N TYR A 85 13.10 -2.41 0.51
CA TYR A 85 13.59 -1.17 -0.11
C TYR A 85 14.02 -0.13 0.94
N SER A 86 14.55 -0.59 2.07
CA SER A 86 15.11 0.26 3.13
C SER A 86 14.11 1.34 3.61
N ASN A 87 12.85 0.96 3.74
CA ASN A 87 11.74 1.81 4.15
C ASN A 87 11.43 2.97 3.19
N ASN A 88 11.82 2.86 1.93
CA ASN A 88 11.39 3.81 0.91
C ASN A 88 9.94 3.50 0.51
N SER A 89 9.00 4.33 0.96
CA SER A 89 7.57 4.10 0.74
C SER A 89 7.18 4.13 -0.74
N LEU A 90 7.85 4.93 -1.54
CA LEU A 90 7.57 5.01 -2.97
C LEU A 90 7.86 3.68 -3.66
N PHE A 91 9.03 3.11 -3.40
CA PHE A 91 9.40 1.80 -3.93
C PHE A 91 8.51 0.69 -3.35
N ALA A 92 8.21 0.76 -2.05
CA ALA A 92 7.36 -0.22 -1.38
C ALA A 92 5.95 -0.26 -1.96
N VAL A 93 5.33 0.89 -2.19
CA VAL A 93 3.99 0.99 -2.77
C VAL A 93 3.98 0.51 -4.22
N ALA A 94 5.00 0.87 -5.00
CA ALA A 94 5.14 0.36 -6.37
C ALA A 94 5.28 -1.17 -6.39
N SER A 95 6.08 -1.73 -5.48
CA SER A 95 6.27 -3.18 -5.36
C SER A 95 5.00 -3.89 -4.89
N TYR A 96 4.23 -3.27 -4.01
CA TYR A 96 2.94 -3.82 -3.58
C TYR A 96 2.02 -4.11 -4.77
N ASN A 97 1.98 -3.20 -5.73
CA ASN A 97 1.16 -3.34 -6.94
C ASN A 97 1.80 -4.22 -8.02
N ALA A 98 3.08 -3.99 -8.32
CA ALA A 98 3.75 -4.63 -9.45
C ALA A 98 4.30 -6.02 -9.15
N GLY A 99 4.39 -6.39 -7.87
CA GLY A 99 4.91 -7.68 -7.44
C GLY A 99 6.40 -7.68 -7.12
N PRO A 100 6.88 -8.76 -6.49
CA PRO A 100 8.28 -8.88 -6.09
C PRO A 100 9.22 -8.82 -7.29
N GLY A 101 10.31 -8.11 -7.15
CA GLY A 101 11.36 -8.04 -8.15
C GLY A 101 11.16 -7.03 -9.26
N ALA A 102 9.95 -6.56 -9.53
CA ALA A 102 9.70 -5.58 -10.60
C ALA A 102 10.44 -4.27 -10.33
N VAL A 103 10.27 -3.71 -9.14
CA VAL A 103 10.94 -2.46 -8.75
C VAL A 103 12.45 -2.61 -8.76
N SER A 104 12.97 -3.74 -8.28
CA SER A 104 14.41 -4.01 -8.30
C SER A 104 14.97 -4.00 -9.73
N ARG A 105 14.23 -4.61 -10.69
CA ARG A 105 14.63 -4.56 -12.10
C ARG A 105 14.65 -3.14 -12.63
N TRP A 106 13.65 -2.33 -12.29
CA TRP A 106 13.59 -0.94 -12.76
C TRP A 106 14.73 -0.10 -12.19
N ILE A 107 15.10 -0.33 -10.92
CA ILE A 107 16.24 0.34 -10.30
C ILE A 107 17.55 -0.01 -11.02
N GLU A 108 17.72 -1.28 -11.42
CA GLU A 108 18.92 -1.73 -12.13
C GLU A 108 18.96 -1.23 -13.58
N GLU A 109 17.84 -1.27 -14.28
CA GLU A 109 17.75 -0.93 -15.72
C GLU A 109 17.71 0.55 -15.98
N LYS A 110 17.16 1.33 -15.06
CA LYS A 110 16.90 2.76 -15.23
C LYS A 110 17.60 3.55 -14.14
N LYS A 111 18.31 4.60 -14.54
CA LYS A 111 18.92 5.52 -13.59
C LYS A 111 17.97 6.69 -13.35
N PHE A 112 17.77 7.03 -12.09
CA PHE A 112 17.00 8.21 -11.69
C PHE A 112 17.64 8.80 -10.43
N THR A 113 17.47 10.10 -10.24
CA THR A 113 18.14 10.86 -9.18
C THR A 113 17.18 11.26 -8.07
N ASN A 114 15.86 11.17 -8.31
CA ASN A 114 14.86 11.57 -7.33
C ASN A 114 13.56 10.80 -7.53
N ALA A 115 12.62 11.00 -6.59
CA ALA A 115 11.33 10.31 -6.58
C ALA A 115 10.49 10.59 -7.81
N ASP A 116 10.48 11.84 -8.29
CA ASP A 116 9.68 12.21 -9.46
C ASP A 116 10.16 11.48 -10.70
N GLU A 117 11.47 11.40 -10.91
CA GLU A 117 12.03 10.62 -12.01
C GLU A 117 11.67 9.15 -11.93
N PHE A 118 11.69 8.57 -10.72
CA PHE A 118 11.31 7.16 -10.56
C PHE A 118 9.87 6.95 -11.02
N VAL A 119 8.93 7.76 -10.54
CA VAL A 119 7.52 7.63 -10.91
C VAL A 119 7.33 7.79 -12.41
N ASP A 120 7.97 8.80 -13.02
CA ASP A 120 7.87 9.03 -14.46
C ASP A 120 8.40 7.86 -15.29
N LYS A 121 9.40 7.14 -14.78
CA LYS A 121 10.05 6.03 -15.48
C LYS A 121 9.46 4.66 -15.17
N ILE A 122 8.41 4.56 -14.36
CA ILE A 122 7.72 3.29 -14.14
C ILE A 122 7.20 2.78 -15.49
N PRO A 123 7.66 1.60 -15.96
CA PRO A 123 7.32 1.14 -17.31
C PRO A 123 5.91 0.56 -17.44
N TYR A 124 5.23 0.29 -16.32
CA TYR A 124 3.87 -0.23 -16.31
C TYR A 124 2.89 0.92 -16.05
N PRO A 125 2.07 1.33 -17.02
CA PRO A 125 1.11 2.42 -16.83
C PRO A 125 0.17 2.21 -15.63
N GLU A 126 -0.27 0.98 -15.39
CA GLU A 126 -1.12 0.63 -14.26
C GLU A 126 -0.42 0.94 -12.92
N THR A 127 0.83 0.50 -12.77
CA THR A 127 1.59 0.75 -11.54
C THR A 127 1.91 2.23 -11.36
N LYS A 128 2.25 2.92 -12.45
CA LYS A 128 2.49 4.36 -12.39
C LYS A 128 1.25 5.10 -11.89
N GLY A 129 0.09 4.83 -12.46
CA GLY A 129 -1.18 5.41 -12.02
C GLY A 129 -1.54 5.05 -10.58
N TYR A 130 -1.26 3.82 -10.19
CA TYR A 130 -1.46 3.35 -8.82
C TYR A 130 -0.63 4.15 -7.82
N VAL A 131 0.66 4.29 -8.07
CA VAL A 131 1.57 5.05 -7.19
C VAL A 131 1.12 6.50 -7.09
N GLU A 132 0.81 7.13 -8.23
CA GLU A 132 0.34 8.51 -8.25
C GLU A 132 -0.96 8.68 -7.44
N SER A 133 -1.89 7.75 -7.57
CA SER A 133 -3.18 7.79 -6.85
C SER A 133 -3.02 7.58 -5.35
N VAL A 134 -2.19 6.62 -4.94
CA VAL A 134 -1.95 6.35 -3.51
C VAL A 134 -1.31 7.57 -2.85
N PHE A 135 -0.26 8.13 -3.43
CA PHE A 135 0.42 9.28 -2.84
C PHE A 135 -0.40 10.56 -2.96
N GLY A 136 -1.20 10.71 -4.00
CA GLY A 136 -2.18 11.80 -4.10
C GLY A 136 -3.20 11.75 -2.97
N GLY A 137 -3.73 10.55 -2.68
CA GLY A 137 -4.63 10.32 -1.56
C GLY A 137 -3.96 10.56 -0.21
N TYR A 138 -2.72 10.07 -0.06
CA TYR A 138 -1.92 10.30 1.14
C TYR A 138 -1.73 11.80 1.41
N TRP A 139 -1.37 12.57 0.39
CA TRP A 139 -1.22 14.03 0.50
C TRP A 139 -2.53 14.70 0.90
N ASN A 140 -3.66 14.27 0.35
CA ASN A 140 -4.97 14.80 0.71
C ASN A 140 -5.30 14.53 2.18
N TYR A 141 -5.04 13.31 2.67
CA TYR A 141 -5.24 12.98 4.08
C TYR A 141 -4.30 13.78 4.98
N LEU A 142 -3.03 13.90 4.60
CA LEU A 142 -2.05 14.66 5.38
C LEU A 142 -2.48 16.10 5.54
N ARG A 143 -2.93 16.76 4.47
CA ARG A 143 -3.42 18.15 4.54
C ARG A 143 -4.65 18.29 5.42
N SER A 144 -5.51 17.27 5.46
CA SER A 144 -6.73 17.30 6.26
C SER A 144 -6.48 17.07 7.76
N TYR A 145 -5.46 16.26 8.09
CA TYR A 145 -5.23 15.82 9.46
C TYR A 145 -3.98 16.41 10.12
N ASP A 146 -3.05 16.97 9.35
CA ASP A 146 -1.87 17.65 9.88
C ASP A 146 -2.26 19.08 10.32
N PRO A 147 -2.14 19.42 11.63
CA PRO A 147 -2.55 20.74 12.12
C PRO A 147 -1.77 21.88 11.49
N ALA A 148 -0.48 21.70 11.21
CA ALA A 148 0.35 22.76 10.64
C ALA A 148 -0.06 23.07 9.20
N VAL A 149 -0.29 22.03 8.39
CA VAL A 149 -0.73 22.20 7.00
C VAL A 149 -2.15 22.75 6.96
N ARG A 150 -3.04 22.27 7.83
CA ARG A 150 -4.41 22.75 7.90
C ARG A 150 -4.46 24.23 8.26
N ALA A 151 -3.67 24.67 9.24
CA ALA A 151 -3.61 26.07 9.64
C ALA A 151 -3.17 26.96 8.47
N ARG A 152 -2.23 26.50 7.64
CA ARG A 152 -1.77 27.24 6.47
C ARG A 152 -2.84 27.35 5.39
N VAL A 153 -3.62 26.30 5.18
CA VAL A 153 -4.74 26.32 4.25
C VAL A 153 -5.84 27.26 4.73
N ASP A 154 -6.17 27.19 6.01
CA ASP A 154 -7.22 28.03 6.61
C ASP A 154 -6.84 29.52 6.61
N ALA A 155 -5.55 29.86 6.54
CA ALA A 155 -5.06 31.23 6.47
C ALA A 155 -5.18 31.86 5.07
N LEU A 156 -5.44 31.07 4.05
CA LEU A 156 -5.63 31.57 2.68
C LEU A 156 -7.03 32.18 2.52
#